data_301467cc173285339a16c5525613b064
#
_entry.id   301467cc173285339a16c5525613b064
#
_cell.length_a   1.000
_cell.length_b   1.000
_cell.length_c   1.000
_cell.angle_alpha   90.00
_cell.angle_beta   90.00
_cell.angle_gamma   90.00
#
_symmetry.space_group_name_H-M   'P 1'
#
loop_
_entity.id
_entity.type
_entity.pdbx_description
1 polymer ?
#
loop_
_entity_poly.entity_id
_entity_poly.type
_entity_poly.pdbx_seq_one_letter_code
_entity_poly.pdbx_strand_id
1 'polypeptide(L)'
;MIARICGKVIKQNQNSLFIDVSGICYEVLVPAAIMRRIDKELNKDIPITLVTYHYHNIEPARSVPILIGFLNEIEKDFFLQFISVSGIGPRAAVKALANPLSEIAKAIDEGNVSFLKSLPGIGQQRAKEIVAKLQGKVGKFGLIQDGVSPRAQEPSAGIEDEAVEVLVQLQYKRPEAKEMVRLARERAPDIANAEGLLNEVYKQKAKR
;
A
#
# COMPACT_ATOMS: atom_id res chain seq x y z
N MET A 1 -9.13 15.46 7.13
CA MET A 1 -8.43 14.15 7.16
C MET A 1 -7.46 14.10 5.98
N ILE A 2 -6.20 13.71 6.22
CA ILE A 2 -5.18 13.56 5.17
C ILE A 2 -5.14 12.08 4.80
N ALA A 3 -5.54 11.74 3.57
CA ALA A 3 -5.64 10.36 3.09
C ALA A 3 -4.39 9.90 2.33
N ARG A 4 -3.63 10.84 1.75
CA ARG A 4 -2.40 10.59 1.00
C ARG A 4 -1.47 11.78 1.13
N ILE A 5 -0.17 11.55 1.14
CA ILE A 5 0.85 12.57 1.11
C ILE A 5 1.87 12.26 0.00
N CYS A 6 2.23 13.25 -0.79
CA CYS A 6 3.24 13.14 -1.83
C CYS A 6 4.23 14.30 -1.68
N GLY A 7 5.52 14.01 -1.59
CA GLY A 7 6.55 15.03 -1.42
C GLY A 7 7.95 14.46 -1.30
N LYS A 8 8.94 15.33 -1.13
CA LYS A 8 10.35 14.96 -0.99
C LYS A 8 10.68 14.61 0.46
N VAL A 9 11.43 13.54 0.67
CA VAL A 9 11.93 13.17 2.00
C VAL A 9 13.13 14.05 2.32
N ILE A 10 12.98 14.94 3.31
CA ILE A 10 14.05 15.85 3.77
C ILE A 10 14.82 15.31 4.96
N LYS A 11 14.18 14.46 5.78
CA LYS A 11 14.80 13.82 6.95
C LYS A 11 14.12 12.49 7.21
N GLN A 12 14.91 11.54 7.68
CA GLN A 12 14.44 10.22 8.10
C GLN A 12 14.94 9.94 9.51
N ASN A 13 14.04 9.41 10.33
CA ASN A 13 14.34 8.80 11.63
C ASN A 13 14.02 7.31 11.56
N GLN A 14 14.26 6.58 12.65
CA GLN A 14 14.05 5.13 12.72
C GLN A 14 12.61 4.70 12.34
N ASN A 15 11.59 5.47 12.73
CA ASN A 15 10.18 5.15 12.52
C ASN A 15 9.36 6.33 11.98
N SER A 16 9.99 7.36 11.45
CA SER A 16 9.30 8.50 10.84
C SER A 16 10.06 9.08 9.67
N LEU A 17 9.31 9.60 8.70
CA LEU A 17 9.79 10.39 7.59
C LEU A 17 9.31 11.83 7.73
N PHE A 18 10.17 12.78 7.42
CA PHE A 18 9.83 14.19 7.28
C PHE A 18 9.71 14.49 5.79
N ILE A 19 8.49 14.75 5.35
CA ILE A 19 8.14 14.92 3.94
C ILE A 19 7.79 16.38 3.67
N ASP A 20 8.55 17.01 2.79
CA ASP A 20 8.25 18.36 2.30
C ASP A 20 7.20 18.29 1.19
N VAL A 21 6.10 19.00 1.40
CA VAL A 21 5.01 19.17 0.44
C VAL A 21 4.84 20.67 0.18
N SER A 22 5.49 21.16 -0.86
CA SER A 22 5.40 22.55 -1.27
C SER A 22 5.74 23.55 -0.15
N GLY A 23 6.80 23.29 0.62
CA GLY A 23 7.28 24.14 1.71
C GLY A 23 6.66 23.86 3.08
N ILE A 24 5.72 22.90 3.17
CA ILE A 24 5.20 22.43 4.46
C ILE A 24 5.77 21.05 4.75
N CYS A 25 6.45 20.93 5.90
CA CYS A 25 7.05 19.66 6.32
C CYS A 25 6.12 18.89 7.25
N TYR A 26 5.81 17.65 6.84
CA TYR A 26 4.99 16.72 7.62
C TYR A 26 5.85 15.62 8.22
N GLU A 27 5.68 15.34 9.51
CA GLU A 27 6.20 14.12 10.12
C GLU A 27 5.18 12.99 9.93
N VAL A 28 5.61 11.92 9.27
CA VAL A 28 4.79 10.72 9.00
C VAL A 28 5.44 9.54 9.69
N LEU A 29 4.75 8.91 10.64
CA LEU A 29 5.18 7.66 11.25
C LEU A 29 5.07 6.53 10.23
N VAL A 30 6.05 5.64 10.20
CA VAL A 30 6.05 4.52 9.26
C VAL A 30 6.43 3.24 10.02
N PRO A 31 5.67 2.14 9.86
CA PRO A 31 6.04 0.84 10.43
C PRO A 31 7.43 0.40 9.96
N ALA A 32 8.21 -0.22 10.86
CA ALA A 32 9.59 -0.57 10.57
C ALA A 32 9.74 -1.55 9.39
N ALA A 33 8.77 -2.43 9.17
CA ALA A 33 8.75 -3.31 7.99
C ALA A 33 8.66 -2.52 6.68
N ILE A 34 7.82 -1.49 6.65
CA ILE A 34 7.63 -0.62 5.49
C ILE A 34 8.84 0.30 5.32
N MET A 35 9.38 0.84 6.42
CA MET A 35 10.57 1.70 6.39
C MET A 35 11.75 1.00 5.72
N ARG A 36 12.02 -0.28 6.05
CA ARG A 36 13.08 -1.07 5.41
C ARG A 36 12.90 -1.25 3.89
N ARG A 37 11.67 -1.23 3.40
CA ARG A 37 11.39 -1.27 1.96
C ARG A 37 11.64 0.09 1.32
N ILE A 38 11.21 1.15 1.99
CA ILE A 38 11.49 2.52 1.55
C ILE A 38 12.99 2.75 1.47
N ASP A 39 13.77 2.33 2.49
CA ASP A 39 15.24 2.50 2.53
C ASP A 39 15.97 1.88 1.34
N LYS A 40 15.49 0.75 0.83
CA LYS A 40 16.10 0.08 -0.34
C LYS A 40 15.90 0.84 -1.65
N GLU A 41 14.88 1.67 -1.71
CA GLU A 41 14.43 2.32 -2.94
C GLU A 41 14.49 3.85 -2.86
N LEU A 42 14.84 4.39 -1.67
CA LEU A 42 14.83 5.83 -1.42
C LEU A 42 15.90 6.53 -2.25
N ASN A 43 15.46 7.16 -3.34
CA ASN A 43 16.22 8.21 -3.99
C ASN A 43 15.69 9.54 -3.46
N LYS A 44 16.53 10.32 -2.77
CA LYS A 44 16.17 11.59 -2.12
C LYS A 44 15.66 12.65 -3.11
N ASP A 45 15.96 12.50 -4.37
CA ASP A 45 15.55 13.43 -5.44
C ASP A 45 14.14 13.09 -6.00
N ILE A 46 13.64 11.88 -5.73
CA ILE A 46 12.33 11.43 -6.22
C ILE A 46 11.29 11.59 -5.10
N PRO A 47 10.14 12.26 -5.36
CA PRO A 47 9.07 12.36 -4.39
C PRO A 47 8.53 10.98 -4.01
N ILE A 48 8.29 10.75 -2.71
CA ILE A 48 7.59 9.57 -2.23
C ILE A 48 6.10 9.86 -2.11
N THR A 49 5.29 8.86 -2.43
CA THR A 49 3.85 8.91 -2.18
C THR A 49 3.49 7.87 -1.12
N LEU A 50 2.82 8.31 -0.04
CA LEU A 50 2.33 7.44 1.02
C LEU A 50 0.82 7.58 1.15
N VAL A 51 0.14 6.46 1.27
CA VAL A 51 -1.23 6.39 1.76
C VAL A 51 -1.21 6.58 3.27
N THR A 52 -2.11 7.40 3.83
CA THR A 52 -2.01 7.77 5.23
C THR A 52 -3.24 7.37 6.04
N TYR A 53 -2.98 6.97 7.28
CA TYR A 53 -3.95 6.93 8.36
C TYR A 53 -3.74 8.16 9.24
N HIS A 54 -4.74 9.05 9.28
CA HIS A 54 -4.69 10.29 10.04
C HIS A 54 -5.62 10.18 11.26
N TYR A 55 -5.08 10.36 12.44
CA TYR A 55 -5.86 10.45 13.67
C TYR A 55 -5.34 11.53 14.60
N HIS A 56 -6.15 11.94 15.57
CA HIS A 56 -5.75 12.87 16.62
C HIS A 56 -5.45 12.11 17.91
N ASN A 57 -4.26 12.34 18.45
CA ASN A 57 -3.95 11.94 19.82
C ASN A 57 -4.48 13.02 20.75
N ILE A 58 -5.60 12.73 21.41
CA ILE A 58 -6.28 13.68 22.30
C ILE A 58 -5.81 13.44 23.71
N GLU A 59 -5.17 14.43 24.31
CA GLU A 59 -4.78 14.51 25.72
C GLU A 59 -5.56 15.67 26.40
N PRO A 60 -5.69 15.70 27.72
CA PRO A 60 -6.53 16.70 28.39
C PRO A 60 -6.22 18.16 28.04
N ALA A 61 -4.96 18.47 27.72
CA ALA A 61 -4.51 19.84 27.42
C ALA A 61 -4.18 20.06 25.94
N ARG A 62 -4.18 19.01 25.08
CA ARG A 62 -3.74 19.15 23.69
C ARG A 62 -4.33 18.07 22.78
N SER A 63 -4.49 18.42 21.51
CA SER A 63 -4.82 17.50 20.43
C SER A 63 -3.72 17.56 19.38
N VAL A 64 -3.04 16.44 19.17
CA VAL A 64 -1.91 16.36 18.24
C VAL A 64 -2.33 15.50 17.04
N PRO A 65 -2.38 16.07 15.81
CA PRO A 65 -2.61 15.28 14.61
C PRO A 65 -1.41 14.34 14.34
N ILE A 66 -1.69 13.09 14.02
CA ILE A 66 -0.67 12.08 13.73
C ILE A 66 -0.98 11.44 12.39
N LEU A 67 0.04 11.36 11.55
CA LEU A 67 0.01 10.66 10.28
C LEU A 67 0.80 9.36 10.38
N ILE A 68 0.23 8.26 9.90
CA ILE A 68 0.92 6.99 9.73
C ILE A 68 0.87 6.64 8.24
N GLY A 69 2.04 6.39 7.65
CA GLY A 69 2.22 6.18 6.21
C GLY A 69 2.41 4.71 5.83
N PHE A 70 1.83 4.36 4.68
CA PHE A 70 1.89 3.04 4.04
C PHE A 70 2.19 3.23 2.55
N LEU A 71 2.79 2.21 1.90
CA LEU A 71 3.09 2.27 0.47
C LEU A 71 1.83 2.07 -0.40
N ASN A 72 0.83 1.37 0.12
CA ASN A 72 -0.42 1.09 -0.59
C ASN A 72 -1.62 0.95 0.37
N GLU A 73 -2.83 0.89 -0.21
CA GLU A 73 -4.07 0.74 0.56
C GLU A 73 -4.16 -0.63 1.27
N ILE A 74 -3.58 -1.69 0.71
CA ILE A 74 -3.63 -3.04 1.29
C ILE A 74 -2.87 -3.07 2.62
N GLU A 75 -1.71 -2.44 2.70
CA GLU A 75 -0.94 -2.31 3.94
C GLU A 75 -1.68 -1.49 4.99
N LYS A 76 -2.34 -0.40 4.57
CA LYS A 76 -3.20 0.40 5.43
C LYS A 76 -4.40 -0.40 5.94
N ASP A 77 -5.04 -1.19 5.08
CA ASP A 77 -6.16 -2.05 5.48
C ASP A 77 -5.73 -3.10 6.49
N PHE A 78 -4.56 -3.73 6.30
CA PHE A 78 -3.99 -4.63 7.30
C PHE A 78 -3.78 -3.93 8.63
N PHE A 79 -3.19 -2.73 8.61
CA PHE A 79 -3.00 -1.93 9.81
C PHE A 79 -4.33 -1.62 10.53
N LEU A 80 -5.38 -1.25 9.78
CA LEU A 80 -6.72 -0.99 10.33
C LEU A 80 -7.31 -2.24 11.01
N GLN A 81 -7.15 -3.42 10.41
CA GLN A 81 -7.53 -4.67 11.04
C GLN A 81 -6.72 -4.90 12.32
N PHE A 82 -5.42 -4.66 12.30
CA PHE A 82 -4.54 -4.88 13.44
C PHE A 82 -4.88 -3.98 14.64
N ILE A 83 -5.15 -2.69 14.42
CA ILE A 83 -5.57 -1.76 15.49
C ILE A 83 -7.01 -1.98 15.96
N SER A 84 -7.81 -2.77 15.26
CA SER A 84 -9.13 -3.15 15.72
C SER A 84 -9.09 -4.09 16.93
N VAL A 85 -7.93 -4.73 17.18
CA VAL A 85 -7.74 -5.61 18.35
C VAL A 85 -7.67 -4.77 19.62
N SER A 86 -8.41 -5.19 20.65
CA SER A 86 -8.45 -4.48 21.93
C SER A 86 -7.05 -4.32 22.52
N GLY A 87 -6.74 -3.15 23.07
CA GLY A 87 -5.44 -2.84 23.66
C GLY A 87 -4.29 -2.60 22.68
N ILE A 88 -4.55 -2.59 21.37
CA ILE A 88 -3.57 -2.22 20.35
C ILE A 88 -3.97 -0.89 19.72
N GLY A 89 -3.36 0.18 20.20
CA GLY A 89 -3.54 1.51 19.59
C GLY A 89 -2.61 1.76 18.39
N PRO A 90 -2.84 2.82 17.62
CA PRO A 90 -2.08 3.10 16.39
C PRO A 90 -0.56 3.17 16.59
N ARG A 91 -0.07 3.83 17.64
CA ARG A 91 1.38 3.91 17.94
C ARG A 91 1.98 2.55 18.32
N ALA A 92 1.22 1.73 19.06
CA ALA A 92 1.67 0.39 19.42
C ALA A 92 1.74 -0.51 18.16
N ALA A 93 0.77 -0.39 17.27
CA ALA A 93 0.76 -1.10 16.00
C ALA A 93 1.95 -0.74 15.10
N VAL A 94 2.29 0.55 14.96
CA VAL A 94 3.49 0.98 14.21
C VAL A 94 4.75 0.29 14.71
N LYS A 95 4.91 0.14 16.04
CA LYS A 95 6.05 -0.56 16.65
C LYS A 95 5.97 -2.08 16.45
N ALA A 96 4.78 -2.66 16.61
CA ALA A 96 4.58 -4.10 16.49
C ALA A 96 4.78 -4.61 15.05
N LEU A 97 4.47 -3.80 14.03
CA LEU A 97 4.65 -4.14 12.62
C LEU A 97 6.12 -3.99 12.20
N ALA A 98 6.99 -4.73 12.90
CA ALA A 98 8.43 -4.77 12.65
C ALA A 98 8.83 -5.82 11.62
N ASN A 99 8.07 -6.88 11.44
CA ASN A 99 8.29 -7.93 10.46
C ASN A 99 7.44 -7.71 9.20
N PRO A 100 7.76 -8.34 8.06
CA PRO A 100 6.94 -8.28 6.85
C PRO A 100 5.47 -8.55 7.16
N LEU A 101 4.57 -7.75 6.57
CA LEU A 101 3.14 -7.84 6.86
C LEU A 101 2.56 -9.19 6.44
N SER A 102 3.09 -9.78 5.36
CA SER A 102 2.74 -11.13 4.90
C SER A 102 3.06 -12.21 5.94
N GLU A 103 4.23 -12.12 6.59
CA GLU A 103 4.64 -13.06 7.65
C GLU A 103 3.74 -12.92 8.88
N ILE A 104 3.41 -11.68 9.27
CA ILE A 104 2.50 -11.43 10.39
C ILE A 104 1.10 -11.97 10.07
N ALA A 105 0.59 -11.72 8.88
CA ALA A 105 -0.71 -12.22 8.43
C ALA A 105 -0.76 -13.75 8.44
N LYS A 106 0.27 -14.39 7.92
CA LYS A 106 0.41 -15.85 7.92
C LYS A 106 0.45 -16.41 9.34
N ALA A 107 1.25 -15.80 10.23
CA ALA A 107 1.33 -16.22 11.63
C ALA A 107 -0.01 -16.09 12.39
N ILE A 108 -0.83 -15.08 12.02
CA ILE A 108 -2.18 -14.93 12.58
C ILE A 108 -3.09 -16.06 12.08
N ASP A 109 -3.09 -16.36 10.78
CA ASP A 109 -3.94 -17.40 10.20
C ASP A 109 -3.55 -18.81 10.70
N GLU A 110 -2.26 -19.06 10.90
CA GLU A 110 -1.75 -20.31 11.49
C GLU A 110 -1.93 -20.39 13.01
N GLY A 111 -2.40 -19.31 13.66
CA GLY A 111 -2.52 -19.26 15.11
C GLY A 111 -1.17 -19.28 15.86
N ASN A 112 -0.09 -18.83 15.21
CA ASN A 112 1.26 -18.88 15.77
C ASN A 112 1.49 -17.80 16.85
N VAL A 113 0.97 -18.06 18.05
CA VAL A 113 1.07 -17.16 19.20
C VAL A 113 2.54 -16.89 19.59
N SER A 114 3.45 -17.86 19.38
CA SER A 114 4.87 -17.71 19.71
C SER A 114 5.54 -16.66 18.82
N PHE A 115 5.28 -16.67 17.54
CA PHE A 115 5.75 -15.63 16.61
C PHE A 115 5.15 -14.26 16.96
N LEU A 116 3.84 -14.19 17.16
CA LEU A 116 3.17 -12.92 17.48
C LEU A 116 3.67 -12.30 18.78
N LYS A 117 4.02 -13.11 19.79
CA LYS A 117 4.64 -12.65 21.03
C LYS A 117 6.04 -12.06 20.84
N SER A 118 6.76 -12.44 19.78
CA SER A 118 8.07 -11.86 19.48
C SER A 118 7.99 -10.45 18.90
N LEU A 119 6.81 -10.01 18.48
CA LEU A 119 6.60 -8.66 17.96
C LEU A 119 6.75 -7.61 19.07
N PRO A 120 7.41 -6.48 18.79
CA PRO A 120 7.61 -5.41 19.78
C PRO A 120 6.31 -4.94 20.42
N GLY A 121 6.23 -5.00 21.75
CA GLY A 121 5.06 -4.55 22.52
C GLY A 121 3.86 -5.50 22.53
N ILE A 122 3.98 -6.68 21.94
CA ILE A 122 2.95 -7.73 21.96
C ILE A 122 3.32 -8.79 23.01
N GLY A 123 2.56 -8.83 24.09
CA GLY A 123 2.68 -9.88 25.11
C GLY A 123 1.82 -11.11 24.80
N GLN A 124 1.94 -12.14 25.63
CA GLN A 124 1.21 -13.41 25.47
C GLN A 124 -0.32 -13.22 25.32
N GLN A 125 -0.91 -12.37 26.17
CA GLN A 125 -2.35 -12.13 26.15
C GLN A 125 -2.79 -11.46 24.85
N ARG A 126 -2.08 -10.39 24.42
CA ARG A 126 -2.38 -9.68 23.17
C ARG A 126 -2.18 -10.58 21.94
N ALA A 127 -1.15 -11.43 21.92
CA ALA A 127 -0.95 -12.39 20.85
C ALA A 127 -2.15 -13.33 20.68
N LYS A 128 -2.72 -13.84 21.78
CA LYS A 128 -3.95 -14.65 21.75
C LYS A 128 -5.16 -13.86 21.26
N GLU A 129 -5.31 -12.61 21.69
CA GLU A 129 -6.40 -11.72 21.26
C GLU A 129 -6.31 -11.38 19.77
N ILE A 130 -5.08 -11.18 19.24
CA ILE A 130 -4.84 -10.98 17.81
C ILE A 130 -5.34 -12.20 17.02
N VAL A 131 -4.93 -13.41 17.39
CA VAL A 131 -5.39 -14.65 16.75
C VAL A 131 -6.90 -14.77 16.84
N ALA A 132 -7.49 -14.67 18.04
CA ALA A 132 -8.92 -14.84 18.23
C ALA A 132 -9.77 -13.87 17.40
N LYS A 133 -9.28 -12.66 17.15
CA LYS A 133 -10.03 -11.63 16.41
C LYS A 133 -9.79 -11.64 14.91
N LEU A 134 -8.56 -11.96 14.48
CA LEU A 134 -8.11 -11.73 13.08
C LEU A 134 -7.91 -13.01 12.29
N GLN A 135 -7.80 -14.18 12.91
CA GLN A 135 -7.67 -15.47 12.21
C GLN A 135 -8.83 -15.67 11.24
N GLY A 136 -8.54 -16.11 10.02
CA GLY A 136 -9.48 -16.25 8.91
C GLY A 136 -9.91 -14.95 8.23
N LYS A 137 -9.48 -13.78 8.74
CA LYS A 137 -9.81 -12.47 8.15
C LYS A 137 -8.63 -11.82 7.45
N VAL A 138 -7.41 -12.24 7.78
CA VAL A 138 -6.18 -11.63 7.27
C VAL A 138 -5.46 -12.45 6.20
N GLY A 139 -5.99 -13.61 5.79
CA GLY A 139 -5.36 -14.49 4.80
C GLY A 139 -5.06 -13.82 3.46
N LYS A 140 -5.93 -12.89 3.03
CA LYS A 140 -5.69 -12.08 1.83
C LYS A 140 -4.39 -11.26 1.89
N PHE A 141 -3.93 -10.89 3.08
CA PHE A 141 -2.71 -10.10 3.28
C PHE A 141 -1.44 -10.97 3.28
N GLY A 142 -1.55 -12.29 3.45
CA GLY A 142 -0.45 -13.23 3.27
C GLY A 142 0.08 -13.30 1.84
N LEU A 143 -0.70 -12.78 0.87
CA LEU A 143 -0.32 -12.66 -0.53
C LEU A 143 0.37 -11.33 -0.86
N ILE A 144 0.57 -10.45 0.13
CA ILE A 144 1.33 -9.20 -0.06
C ILE A 144 2.75 -9.59 -0.49
N GLN A 145 3.14 -9.17 -1.69
CA GLN A 145 4.52 -9.29 -2.13
C GLN A 145 5.35 -8.21 -1.42
N ASP A 146 5.94 -8.55 -0.27
CA ASP A 146 6.79 -7.63 0.52
C ASP A 146 8.07 -7.17 -0.21
N GLY A 147 8.26 -7.57 -1.46
CA GLY A 147 9.41 -7.24 -2.31
C GLY A 147 9.11 -6.36 -3.52
N VAL A 148 7.84 -6.07 -3.79
CA VAL A 148 7.48 -5.15 -4.88
C VAL A 148 6.90 -3.90 -4.24
N SER A 149 7.74 -2.87 -4.03
CA SER A 149 7.23 -1.51 -3.96
C SER A 149 6.42 -1.26 -5.21
N PRO A 150 5.20 -0.73 -5.10
CA PRO A 150 4.75 0.09 -6.16
C PRO A 150 5.74 1.29 -6.16
N ARG A 151 6.79 1.25 -7.01
CA ARG A 151 7.27 2.50 -7.57
C ARG A 151 5.99 3.32 -7.71
N ALA A 152 6.02 4.58 -7.22
CA ALA A 152 5.12 5.57 -7.75
C ALA A 152 5.09 5.20 -9.23
N GLN A 153 3.97 4.66 -9.70
CA GLN A 153 3.83 4.42 -11.11
C GLN A 153 4.05 5.81 -11.72
N GLU A 154 5.34 6.09 -12.03
CA GLU A 154 5.53 6.75 -13.30
C GLU A 154 4.63 5.97 -14.24
N PRO A 155 3.90 6.60 -15.15
CA PRO A 155 3.05 5.93 -16.11
C PRO A 155 3.90 5.08 -17.06
N SER A 156 4.35 3.93 -16.54
CA SER A 156 5.06 2.87 -17.24
C SER A 156 4.54 1.48 -16.87
N ALA A 157 3.37 1.35 -16.30
CA ALA A 157 2.42 0.39 -16.82
C ALA A 157 2.19 0.92 -18.22
N GLY A 158 2.73 0.23 -19.22
CA GLY A 158 2.70 0.74 -20.58
C GLY A 158 1.25 1.07 -20.85
N ILE A 159 0.98 2.15 -21.57
CA ILE A 159 -0.34 2.54 -22.09
C ILE A 159 -1.19 1.31 -22.42
N GLU A 160 -0.52 0.23 -22.78
CA GLU A 160 -1.05 -1.10 -23.08
C GLU A 160 -1.57 -1.85 -21.85
N ASP A 161 -0.84 -1.84 -20.74
CA ASP A 161 -1.28 -2.54 -19.51
C ASP A 161 -2.48 -1.83 -18.88
N GLU A 162 -2.52 -0.49 -18.91
CA GLU A 162 -3.67 0.29 -18.48
C GLU A 162 -4.90 0.00 -19.34
N ALA A 163 -4.74 -0.05 -20.67
CA ALA A 163 -5.80 -0.40 -21.60
C ALA A 163 -6.31 -1.86 -21.37
N VAL A 164 -5.41 -2.81 -21.08
CA VAL A 164 -5.77 -4.18 -20.75
C VAL A 164 -6.59 -4.25 -19.46
N GLU A 165 -6.20 -3.52 -18.41
CA GLU A 165 -6.96 -3.52 -17.15
C GLU A 165 -8.37 -2.95 -17.33
N VAL A 166 -8.54 -1.88 -18.12
CA VAL A 166 -9.87 -1.34 -18.45
C VAL A 166 -10.72 -2.37 -19.21
N LEU A 167 -10.14 -3.09 -20.17
CA LEU A 167 -10.87 -4.13 -20.90
C LEU A 167 -11.27 -5.31 -19.99
N VAL A 168 -10.42 -5.67 -19.03
CA VAL A 168 -10.75 -6.71 -18.03
C VAL A 168 -11.90 -6.25 -17.12
N GLN A 169 -11.94 -4.98 -16.70
CA GLN A 169 -13.08 -4.42 -15.97
C GLN A 169 -14.37 -4.45 -16.77
N LEU A 170 -14.28 -4.35 -18.10
CA LEU A 170 -15.40 -4.49 -19.04
C LEU A 170 -15.72 -5.96 -19.37
N GLN A 171 -15.27 -6.90 -18.55
CA GLN A 171 -15.56 -8.35 -18.60
C GLN A 171 -14.91 -9.11 -19.77
N TYR A 172 -13.90 -8.55 -20.42
CA TYR A 172 -13.09 -9.31 -21.38
C TYR A 172 -12.12 -10.24 -20.62
N LYS A 173 -11.84 -11.41 -21.19
CA LYS A 173 -10.81 -12.30 -20.64
C LYS A 173 -9.42 -11.66 -20.83
N ARG A 174 -8.57 -11.73 -19.81
CA ARG A 174 -7.24 -11.10 -19.84
C ARG A 174 -6.38 -11.47 -21.08
N PRO A 175 -6.35 -12.73 -21.57
CA PRO A 175 -5.66 -13.06 -22.81
C PRO A 175 -6.25 -12.38 -24.04
N GLU A 176 -7.57 -12.26 -24.11
CA GLU A 176 -8.30 -11.58 -25.20
C GLU A 176 -8.01 -10.07 -25.16
N ALA A 177 -8.07 -9.45 -23.98
CA ALA A 177 -7.76 -8.04 -23.79
C ALA A 177 -6.33 -7.70 -24.25
N LYS A 178 -5.35 -8.53 -23.90
CA LYS A 178 -3.95 -8.36 -24.35
C LYS A 178 -3.82 -8.41 -25.86
N GLU A 179 -4.48 -9.34 -26.51
CA GLU A 179 -4.43 -9.49 -27.97
C GLU A 179 -5.10 -8.30 -28.67
N MET A 180 -6.23 -7.80 -28.14
CA MET A 180 -6.93 -6.61 -28.65
C MET A 180 -6.06 -5.37 -28.58
N VAL A 181 -5.38 -5.16 -27.45
CA VAL A 181 -4.49 -4.02 -27.22
C VAL A 181 -3.25 -4.12 -28.13
N ARG A 182 -2.64 -5.31 -28.29
CA ARG A 182 -1.52 -5.56 -29.19
C ARG A 182 -1.86 -5.19 -30.64
N LEU A 183 -3.01 -5.66 -31.13
CA LEU A 183 -3.46 -5.35 -32.49
C LEU A 183 -3.77 -3.86 -32.70
N ALA A 184 -4.29 -3.18 -31.67
CA ALA A 184 -4.53 -1.74 -31.73
C ALA A 184 -3.21 -0.96 -31.77
N ARG A 185 -2.19 -1.37 -31.01
CA ARG A 185 -0.86 -0.76 -31.01
C ARG A 185 -0.14 -0.94 -32.34
N GLU A 186 -0.22 -2.12 -32.94
CA GLU A 186 0.38 -2.37 -34.27
C GLU A 186 -0.18 -1.46 -35.37
N ARG A 187 -1.47 -1.09 -35.26
CA ARG A 187 -2.13 -0.21 -36.25
C ARG A 187 -1.88 1.27 -36.01
N ALA A 188 -1.70 1.64 -34.76
CA ALA A 188 -1.55 3.02 -34.37
C ALA A 188 -0.41 3.17 -33.33
N PRO A 189 0.85 3.09 -33.79
CA PRO A 189 2.02 3.11 -32.92
C PRO A 189 2.22 4.44 -32.19
N ASP A 190 1.68 5.54 -32.71
CA ASP A 190 1.88 6.90 -32.20
C ASP A 190 0.88 7.29 -31.10
N ILE A 191 -0.01 6.40 -30.69
CA ILE A 191 -0.97 6.70 -29.62
C ILE A 191 -0.25 6.84 -28.28
N ALA A 192 -0.38 8.02 -27.65
CA ALA A 192 0.35 8.40 -26.44
C ALA A 192 -0.42 8.20 -25.15
N ASN A 193 -1.65 7.61 -25.15
CA ASN A 193 -2.46 7.38 -23.96
C ASN A 193 -3.37 6.15 -24.10
N ALA A 194 -3.79 5.58 -22.94
CA ALA A 194 -4.64 4.39 -22.91
C ALA A 194 -6.02 4.62 -23.54
N GLU A 195 -6.60 5.81 -23.38
CA GLU A 195 -7.90 6.17 -23.96
C GLU A 195 -7.89 6.09 -25.50
N GLY A 196 -6.85 6.63 -26.12
CA GLY A 196 -6.65 6.54 -27.57
C GLY A 196 -6.54 5.08 -28.04
N LEU A 197 -5.81 4.25 -27.26
CA LEU A 197 -5.63 2.84 -27.56
C LEU A 197 -6.94 2.07 -27.44
N LEU A 198 -7.74 2.35 -26.41
CA LEU A 198 -9.08 1.79 -26.24
C LEU A 198 -10.03 2.21 -27.38
N ASN A 199 -9.99 3.46 -27.79
CA ASN A 199 -10.78 3.94 -28.93
C ASN A 199 -10.43 3.17 -30.21
N GLU A 200 -9.16 2.85 -30.44
CA GLU A 200 -8.74 2.05 -31.59
C GLU A 200 -9.21 0.59 -31.48
N VAL A 201 -9.18 0.01 -30.27
CA VAL A 201 -9.77 -1.32 -29.98
C VAL A 201 -11.26 -1.34 -30.35
N TYR A 202 -12.04 -0.33 -29.94
CA TYR A 202 -13.47 -0.27 -30.22
C TYR A 202 -13.80 -0.06 -31.71
N LYS A 203 -12.99 0.74 -32.46
CA LYS A 203 -13.16 0.87 -33.91
C LYS A 203 -13.01 -0.46 -34.64
N GLN A 204 -12.15 -1.34 -34.15
CA GLN A 204 -11.98 -2.68 -34.74
C GLN A 204 -13.23 -3.54 -34.58
N LYS A 205 -13.93 -3.43 -33.46
CA LYS A 205 -15.13 -4.21 -33.16
C LYS A 205 -16.35 -3.73 -33.94
N ALA A 206 -16.43 -2.44 -34.24
CA ALA A 206 -17.51 -1.85 -35.03
C ALA A 206 -17.42 -2.19 -36.54
N LYS A 207 -16.28 -2.73 -37.01
CA LYS A 207 -16.04 -3.10 -38.43
C LYS A 207 -16.19 -4.63 -38.68
N ARG A 208 -16.53 -5.40 -37.66
CA ARG A 208 -16.89 -6.84 -37.74
C ARG A 208 -18.38 -7.00 -37.49
#